data_abf1e7d7db48297a990ee93fcc640eb9
#
_entry.id   abf1e7d7db48297a990ee93fcc640eb9
#
_cell.length_a   1.000
_cell.length_b   1.000
_cell.length_c   1.000
_cell.angle_alpha   90.00
_cell.angle_beta   90.00
_cell.angle_gamma   90.00
#
_symmetry.space_group_name_H-M   'P 1'
#
loop_
_entity.id
_entity.type
_entity.pdbx_description
1 polymer ?
#
loop_
_entity_poly.entity_id
_entity_poly.type
_entity_poly.pdbx_seq_one_letter_code
_entity_poly.pdbx_strand_id
1 'polypeptide(L)'
;VIMITTKKGSKGAEGIHVSADFTGSVSQNAKYVDVLTGDEMRDLMKWYLGDGGSAYAALGKENTDWQKEIYQLGKTIDGNVAVSGRVGKSDIFRMPYRVSIGYHNQDGTLKTSNLERETISVNLNPSFFDDHLLVNLNGKLMNMDNRFANQDAIGGAVRMDPTQPVYDANGLNGYWWWNYGKGTQTIDNCNTQAQMNPVALLNDKLDKSNAKRFIGNAQLNYKVHGFEDLSLNLNLGLDWSKSDGTVDVAPGTEMSFHNTQESGSGYHNNYSQIRRDQTLEFYAQYDKTLGKHTFNAMAGYSWQHFYNSSFNEKYKADGTLPTASDYYLSSPNTFRTEYFLVSFFGRVNYSFNDRLLVTATLRDDGTSRFANNKWGLFPSVAVSYNFGKERFIADSGVVSALKLRLSWGQTGQQDLQS
;
A
#
# COMPACT_ATOMS: atom_id res chain seq x y z
N VAL A 1 -5.10 11.87 14.18
CA VAL A 1 -3.70 11.61 13.78
C VAL A 1 -3.29 10.27 14.38
N ILE A 2 -2.85 9.34 13.56
CA ILE A 2 -2.28 8.04 14.01
C ILE A 2 -0.76 8.25 14.08
N MET A 3 -0.17 8.06 15.26
CA MET A 3 1.29 8.12 15.45
C MET A 3 1.84 6.71 15.60
N ILE A 4 2.76 6.32 14.71
CA ILE A 4 3.42 5.01 14.73
C ILE A 4 4.85 5.21 15.19
N THR A 5 5.23 4.53 16.26
CA THR A 5 6.62 4.53 16.76
C THR A 5 7.22 3.14 16.58
N THR A 6 8.32 3.04 15.85
CA THR A 6 9.05 1.78 15.66
C THR A 6 9.75 1.33 16.93
N LYS A 7 9.89 0.01 17.13
CA LYS A 7 10.65 -0.56 18.25
C LYS A 7 12.13 -0.17 18.09
N LYS A 8 12.71 0.42 19.12
CA LYS A 8 14.12 0.83 19.19
C LYS A 8 14.89 -0.12 20.09
N GLY A 9 16.23 -0.05 20.06
CA GLY A 9 17.08 -0.64 21.10
C GLY A 9 16.81 0.01 22.46
N SER A 10 16.90 -0.76 23.55
CA SER A 10 16.67 -0.23 24.89
C SER A 10 17.86 0.61 25.37
N LYS A 11 17.61 1.84 25.81
CA LYS A 11 18.66 2.71 26.41
C LYS A 11 19.19 2.15 27.73
N GLY A 12 18.38 1.40 28.49
CA GLY A 12 18.71 0.88 29.82
C GLY A 12 19.15 -0.58 29.87
N ALA A 13 18.97 -1.35 28.80
CA ALA A 13 19.30 -2.78 28.81
C ALA A 13 20.83 -3.00 28.68
N GLU A 14 21.42 -3.64 29.68
CA GLU A 14 22.75 -4.20 29.57
C GLU A 14 22.67 -5.59 28.91
N GLY A 15 23.58 -5.86 27.98
CA GLY A 15 23.66 -7.14 27.28
C GLY A 15 22.96 -7.17 25.93
N ILE A 16 22.97 -8.35 25.33
CA ILE A 16 22.34 -8.63 24.05
C ILE A 16 20.99 -9.33 24.31
N HIS A 17 19.94 -8.81 23.72
CA HIS A 17 18.61 -9.40 23.79
C HIS A 17 18.24 -9.96 22.43
N VAL A 18 17.84 -11.21 22.40
CA VAL A 18 17.31 -11.88 21.21
C VAL A 18 15.81 -12.10 21.41
N SER A 19 15.01 -11.75 20.44
CA SER A 19 13.58 -12.06 20.38
C SER A 19 13.26 -12.77 19.08
N ALA A 20 12.38 -13.77 19.17
CA ALA A 20 11.83 -14.47 18.01
C ALA A 20 10.31 -14.52 18.17
N ASP A 21 9.61 -14.08 17.14
CA ASP A 21 8.16 -14.11 17.04
C ASP A 21 7.78 -14.98 15.85
N PHE A 22 6.81 -15.86 16.04
CA PHE A 22 6.28 -16.70 14.99
C PHE A 22 4.75 -16.71 15.06
N THR A 23 4.10 -16.50 13.93
CA THR A 23 2.63 -16.51 13.83
C THR A 23 2.21 -17.33 12.61
N GLY A 24 1.32 -18.29 12.84
CA GLY A 24 0.58 -18.99 11.79
C GLY A 24 -0.88 -18.58 11.83
N SER A 25 -1.48 -18.29 10.69
CA SER A 25 -2.90 -17.96 10.61
C SER A 25 -3.57 -18.58 9.40
N VAL A 26 -4.89 -18.76 9.50
CA VAL A 26 -5.75 -19.26 8.44
C VAL A 26 -6.85 -18.25 8.21
N SER A 27 -7.14 -17.96 6.96
CA SER A 27 -8.16 -17.00 6.54
C SER A 27 -9.19 -17.68 5.65
N GLN A 28 -10.46 -17.32 5.81
CA GLN A 28 -11.54 -17.76 4.94
C GLN A 28 -12.48 -16.58 4.64
N ASN A 29 -13.24 -16.67 3.57
CA ASN A 29 -14.24 -15.67 3.25
C ASN A 29 -15.35 -15.69 4.32
N ALA A 30 -15.69 -14.53 4.84
CA ALA A 30 -16.73 -14.39 5.85
C ALA A 30 -18.14 -14.61 5.28
N LYS A 31 -18.33 -14.29 3.99
CA LYS A 31 -19.63 -14.42 3.29
C LYS A 31 -19.40 -14.61 1.80
N TYR A 32 -20.28 -15.38 1.19
CA TYR A 32 -20.43 -15.51 -0.27
C TYR A 32 -21.68 -14.75 -0.73
N VAL A 33 -21.73 -14.45 -2.01
CA VAL A 33 -22.93 -13.86 -2.63
C VAL A 33 -23.95 -14.97 -2.82
N ASP A 34 -25.20 -14.72 -2.43
CA ASP A 34 -26.29 -15.66 -2.66
C ASP A 34 -26.63 -15.66 -4.16
N VAL A 35 -26.47 -16.80 -4.79
CA VAL A 35 -26.75 -17.03 -6.21
C VAL A 35 -27.60 -18.31 -6.36
N LEU A 36 -28.29 -18.45 -7.49
CA LEU A 36 -29.04 -19.65 -7.77
C LEU A 36 -28.10 -20.85 -7.88
N THR A 37 -28.53 -21.97 -7.31
CA THR A 37 -27.93 -23.27 -7.57
C THR A 37 -28.32 -23.78 -8.97
N GLY A 38 -27.63 -24.79 -9.50
CA GLY A 38 -27.98 -25.38 -10.80
C GLY A 38 -29.41 -25.91 -10.84
N ASP A 39 -29.90 -26.52 -9.75
CA ASP A 39 -31.27 -27.00 -9.66
C ASP A 39 -32.28 -25.85 -9.66
N GLU A 40 -32.08 -24.82 -8.86
CA GLU A 40 -32.93 -23.65 -8.81
C GLU A 40 -32.95 -22.92 -10.16
N MET A 41 -31.82 -22.87 -10.86
CA MET A 41 -31.73 -22.26 -12.20
C MET A 41 -32.57 -23.06 -13.21
N ARG A 42 -32.46 -24.39 -13.20
CA ARG A 42 -33.31 -25.25 -14.07
C ARG A 42 -34.79 -25.11 -13.78
N ASP A 43 -35.19 -25.10 -12.51
CA ASP A 43 -36.56 -24.94 -12.10
C ASP A 43 -37.10 -23.57 -12.51
N LEU A 44 -36.33 -22.49 -12.32
CA LEU A 44 -36.70 -21.15 -12.75
C LEU A 44 -36.87 -21.05 -14.26
N MET A 45 -35.92 -21.59 -15.03
CA MET A 45 -35.98 -21.57 -16.49
C MET A 45 -37.12 -22.39 -17.05
N LYS A 46 -37.41 -23.54 -16.44
CA LYS A 46 -38.55 -24.38 -16.77
C LYS A 46 -39.88 -23.66 -16.50
N TRP A 47 -40.00 -22.98 -15.37
CA TRP A 47 -41.17 -22.19 -15.01
C TRP A 47 -41.39 -21.01 -15.97
N TYR A 48 -40.33 -20.29 -16.36
CA TYR A 48 -40.40 -19.08 -17.15
C TYR A 48 -40.53 -19.34 -18.65
N LEU A 49 -39.80 -20.31 -19.21
CA LEU A 49 -39.72 -20.58 -20.67
C LEU A 49 -40.38 -21.88 -21.09
N GLY A 50 -40.78 -22.73 -20.17
CA GLY A 50 -41.19 -24.12 -20.44
C GLY A 50 -39.97 -25.01 -20.78
N ASP A 51 -40.20 -26.34 -20.75
CA ASP A 51 -39.15 -27.34 -20.96
C ASP A 51 -38.81 -27.62 -22.46
N GLY A 52 -39.54 -27.02 -23.39
CA GLY A 52 -39.30 -27.12 -24.85
C GLY A 52 -38.50 -25.97 -25.48
N GLY A 53 -38.09 -24.96 -24.70
CA GLY A 53 -37.35 -23.81 -25.22
C GLY A 53 -35.86 -24.06 -25.46
N SER A 54 -35.30 -23.41 -26.48
CA SER A 54 -33.86 -23.53 -26.80
C SER A 54 -32.94 -23.11 -25.64
N ALA A 55 -33.36 -22.11 -24.86
CA ALA A 55 -32.60 -21.66 -23.69
C ALA A 55 -32.62 -22.69 -22.56
N TYR A 56 -33.74 -23.40 -22.33
CA TYR A 56 -33.78 -24.53 -21.38
C TYR A 56 -32.91 -25.68 -21.84
N ALA A 57 -32.90 -25.98 -23.13
CA ALA A 57 -32.09 -27.04 -23.72
C ALA A 57 -30.57 -26.74 -23.67
N ALA A 58 -30.18 -25.48 -23.44
CA ALA A 58 -28.78 -25.06 -23.28
C ALA A 58 -28.25 -25.27 -21.86
N LEU A 59 -29.13 -25.50 -20.87
CA LEU A 59 -28.73 -25.75 -19.49
C LEU A 59 -27.99 -27.07 -19.36
N GLY A 60 -26.92 -27.07 -18.58
CA GLY A 60 -26.18 -28.26 -18.22
C GLY A 60 -26.86 -29.11 -17.16
N LYS A 61 -26.23 -30.20 -16.78
CA LYS A 61 -26.73 -31.16 -15.77
C LYS A 61 -26.10 -30.96 -14.40
N GLU A 62 -25.06 -30.13 -14.32
CA GLU A 62 -24.26 -29.93 -13.13
C GLU A 62 -24.95 -29.03 -12.11
N ASN A 63 -24.40 -28.96 -10.92
CA ASN A 63 -24.78 -28.05 -9.84
C ASN A 63 -23.52 -27.43 -9.24
N THR A 64 -22.86 -26.58 -10.04
CA THR A 64 -21.54 -26.04 -9.75
C THR A 64 -21.65 -24.81 -8.86
N ASP A 65 -21.01 -24.87 -7.69
CA ASP A 65 -20.82 -23.70 -6.83
C ASP A 65 -19.52 -23.00 -7.25
N TRP A 66 -19.63 -22.12 -8.23
CA TRP A 66 -18.48 -21.39 -8.80
C TRP A 66 -17.68 -20.61 -7.78
N GLN A 67 -18.31 -20.10 -6.72
CA GLN A 67 -17.59 -19.38 -5.66
C GLN A 67 -16.69 -20.32 -4.86
N LYS A 68 -17.13 -21.55 -4.55
CA LYS A 68 -16.26 -22.55 -3.90
C LYS A 68 -15.12 -23.01 -4.80
N GLU A 69 -15.34 -23.02 -6.12
CA GLU A 69 -14.31 -23.44 -7.07
C GLU A 69 -13.17 -22.44 -7.18
N ILE A 70 -13.39 -21.14 -6.96
CA ILE A 70 -12.34 -20.13 -7.05
C ILE A 70 -11.67 -19.79 -5.71
N TYR A 71 -12.32 -20.10 -4.58
CA TYR A 71 -11.78 -19.77 -3.27
C TYR A 71 -11.12 -20.97 -2.58
N GLN A 72 -10.25 -20.66 -1.64
CA GLN A 72 -9.52 -21.62 -0.79
C GLN A 72 -9.35 -21.05 0.62
N LEU A 73 -8.89 -21.88 1.55
CA LEU A 73 -8.37 -21.39 2.82
C LEU A 73 -7.03 -20.70 2.58
N GLY A 74 -6.97 -19.40 2.87
CA GLY A 74 -5.73 -18.65 2.87
C GLY A 74 -4.87 -19.08 4.07
N LYS A 75 -3.58 -19.28 3.86
CA LYS A 75 -2.60 -19.64 4.89
C LYS A 75 -1.55 -18.57 4.99
N THR A 76 -1.22 -18.16 6.20
CA THR A 76 -0.15 -17.18 6.42
C THR A 76 0.83 -17.71 7.45
N ILE A 77 2.11 -17.58 7.14
CA ILE A 77 3.22 -17.80 8.05
C ILE A 77 3.99 -16.49 8.15
N ASP A 78 4.19 -16.02 9.36
CA ASP A 78 5.00 -14.83 9.66
C ASP A 78 6.00 -15.16 10.74
N GLY A 79 7.27 -14.92 10.48
CA GLY A 79 8.36 -15.14 11.42
C GLY A 79 9.28 -13.93 11.47
N ASN A 80 9.71 -13.53 12.66
CA ASN A 80 10.65 -12.45 12.83
C ASN A 80 11.64 -12.76 13.95
N VAL A 81 12.92 -12.61 13.68
CA VAL A 81 13.99 -12.72 14.66
C VAL A 81 14.68 -11.37 14.78
N ALA A 82 14.88 -10.90 16.00
CA ALA A 82 15.55 -9.64 16.24
C ALA A 82 16.59 -9.74 17.34
N VAL A 83 17.71 -9.05 17.12
CA VAL A 83 18.79 -8.86 18.08
C VAL A 83 18.84 -7.38 18.43
N SER A 84 18.86 -7.06 19.70
CA SER A 84 18.96 -5.69 20.20
C SER A 84 19.91 -5.59 21.38
N GLY A 85 20.51 -4.43 21.55
CA GLY A 85 21.46 -4.18 22.64
C GLY A 85 21.94 -2.75 22.61
N ARG A 86 23.04 -2.52 23.31
CA ARG A 86 23.72 -1.22 23.38
C ARG A 86 25.24 -1.41 23.29
N VAL A 87 25.87 -0.60 22.46
CA VAL A 87 27.32 -0.46 22.41
C VAL A 87 27.70 0.89 23.03
N GLY A 88 28.82 0.93 23.79
CA GLY A 88 29.25 2.12 24.51
C GLY A 88 28.52 2.30 25.83
N LYS A 89 29.27 2.74 26.87
CA LYS A 89 28.74 2.94 28.22
C LYS A 89 29.01 4.34 28.78
N SER A 90 29.76 5.16 28.04
CA SER A 90 30.12 6.51 28.48
C SER A 90 29.09 7.55 28.09
N ASP A 91 29.06 8.66 28.80
CA ASP A 91 28.26 9.83 28.45
C ASP A 91 28.76 10.47 27.13
N ILE A 92 29.97 10.14 26.71
CA ILE A 92 30.54 10.60 25.44
C ILE A 92 29.92 9.88 24.27
N PHE A 93 29.64 8.56 24.41
CA PHE A 93 29.07 7.75 23.31
C PHE A 93 28.26 6.58 23.83
N ARG A 94 27.03 6.49 23.35
CA ARG A 94 26.10 5.35 23.53
C ARG A 94 25.38 5.06 22.24
N MET A 95 25.24 3.80 21.86
CA MET A 95 24.52 3.40 20.65
C MET A 95 23.59 2.21 20.94
N PRO A 96 22.36 2.42 21.33
CA PRO A 96 21.33 1.41 21.26
C PRO A 96 21.13 0.96 19.81
N TYR A 97 21.00 -0.34 19.60
CA TYR A 97 20.79 -0.91 18.27
C TYR A 97 19.72 -2.00 18.30
N ARG A 98 19.06 -2.19 17.18
CA ARG A 98 18.17 -3.31 16.89
C ARG A 98 18.32 -3.71 15.42
N VAL A 99 18.60 -5.00 15.18
CA VAL A 99 18.61 -5.60 13.85
C VAL A 99 17.58 -6.72 13.85
N SER A 100 16.77 -6.82 12.82
CA SER A 100 15.82 -7.91 12.67
C SER A 100 15.74 -8.41 11.25
N ILE A 101 15.43 -9.72 11.14
CA ILE A 101 15.15 -10.41 9.89
C ILE A 101 13.75 -10.99 10.03
N GLY A 102 12.92 -10.76 9.04
CA GLY A 102 11.55 -11.25 8.98
C GLY A 102 11.30 -11.99 7.68
N TYR A 103 10.47 -13.02 7.76
CA TYR A 103 9.94 -13.77 6.64
C TYR A 103 8.41 -13.83 6.76
N HIS A 104 7.73 -13.57 5.65
CA HIS A 104 6.28 -13.61 5.55
C HIS A 104 5.89 -14.33 4.26
N ASN A 105 5.02 -15.34 4.37
CA ASN A 105 4.43 -16.01 3.22
C ASN A 105 2.92 -16.11 3.44
N GLN A 106 2.15 -15.69 2.46
CA GLN A 106 0.69 -15.65 2.52
C GLN A 106 0.07 -16.15 1.21
N ASP A 107 -0.67 -17.26 1.30
CA ASP A 107 -1.65 -17.62 0.28
C ASP A 107 -2.94 -16.84 0.53
N GLY A 108 -3.48 -16.20 -0.51
CA GLY A 108 -4.76 -15.53 -0.44
C GLY A 108 -5.95 -16.50 -0.42
N THR A 109 -7.13 -15.99 -0.08
CA THR A 109 -8.37 -16.78 -0.16
C THR A 109 -8.84 -16.99 -1.59
N LEU A 110 -8.47 -16.14 -2.54
CA LEU A 110 -8.63 -16.39 -3.96
C LEU A 110 -7.48 -17.31 -4.42
N LYS A 111 -7.80 -18.43 -5.04
CA LYS A 111 -6.80 -19.39 -5.55
C LYS A 111 -5.78 -18.67 -6.44
N THR A 112 -4.56 -19.18 -6.50
CA THR A 112 -3.40 -18.67 -7.25
C THR A 112 -2.77 -17.39 -6.70
N SER A 113 -3.36 -16.73 -5.72
CA SER A 113 -2.81 -15.55 -5.07
C SER A 113 -1.78 -15.93 -4.00
N ASN A 114 -0.55 -15.41 -4.11
CA ASN A 114 0.51 -15.62 -3.12
C ASN A 114 1.38 -14.38 -2.99
N LEU A 115 1.82 -14.10 -1.77
CA LEU A 115 2.82 -13.06 -1.42
C LEU A 115 3.88 -13.69 -0.53
N GLU A 116 5.13 -13.66 -0.97
CA GLU A 116 6.30 -13.96 -0.17
C GLU A 116 7.12 -12.69 0.05
N ARG A 117 7.55 -12.44 1.29
CA ARG A 117 8.30 -11.23 1.63
C ARG A 117 9.39 -11.51 2.65
N GLU A 118 10.59 -11.18 2.28
CA GLU A 118 11.75 -11.12 3.15
C GLU A 118 12.01 -9.69 3.58
N THR A 119 12.38 -9.50 4.84
CA THR A 119 12.60 -8.17 5.41
C THR A 119 13.85 -8.16 6.28
N ILE A 120 14.72 -7.17 6.06
CA ILE A 120 15.82 -6.86 6.96
C ILE A 120 15.59 -5.45 7.48
N SER A 121 15.63 -5.27 8.81
CA SER A 121 15.49 -3.94 9.43
C SER A 121 16.64 -3.67 10.38
N VAL A 122 17.15 -2.44 10.30
CA VAL A 122 18.25 -1.95 11.15
C VAL A 122 17.82 -0.63 11.77
N ASN A 123 17.94 -0.53 13.09
CA ASN A 123 17.71 0.70 13.85
C ASN A 123 18.92 0.96 14.72
N LEU A 124 19.58 2.11 14.52
CA LEU A 124 20.71 2.58 15.30
C LEU A 124 20.35 3.94 15.91
N ASN A 125 20.59 4.09 17.21
CA ASN A 125 20.24 5.30 17.91
C ASN A 125 21.45 5.85 18.69
N PRO A 126 22.56 6.18 18.02
CA PRO A 126 23.72 6.73 18.71
C PRO A 126 23.43 8.09 19.35
N SER A 127 23.99 8.30 20.53
CA SER A 127 24.07 9.60 21.17
C SER A 127 25.52 9.92 21.50
N PHE A 128 25.87 11.20 21.36
CA PHE A 128 27.22 11.71 21.52
C PHE A 128 27.18 12.96 22.40
N PHE A 129 28.35 13.24 23.07
CA PHE A 129 28.59 14.47 23.80
C PHE A 129 27.51 14.74 24.86
N ASP A 130 27.27 13.76 25.73
CA ASP A 130 26.28 13.87 26.80
C ASP A 130 24.87 14.22 26.30
N ASP A 131 24.44 13.44 25.29
CA ASP A 131 23.13 13.61 24.61
C ASP A 131 22.95 14.95 23.88
N HIS A 132 24.01 15.75 23.67
CA HIS A 132 23.90 16.94 22.82
C HIS A 132 23.62 16.61 21.36
N LEU A 133 24.20 15.50 20.83
CA LEU A 133 23.91 15.02 19.51
C LEU A 133 23.20 13.66 19.58
N LEU A 134 21.91 13.66 19.24
CA LEU A 134 21.08 12.46 19.10
C LEU A 134 20.93 12.13 17.62
N VAL A 135 21.23 10.89 17.25
CA VAL A 135 21.07 10.39 15.89
C VAL A 135 20.09 9.22 15.90
N ASN A 136 19.17 9.17 14.94
CA ASN A 136 18.32 8.03 14.68
C ASN A 136 18.50 7.60 13.23
N LEU A 137 19.04 6.41 13.03
CA LEU A 137 19.18 5.80 11.71
C LEU A 137 18.25 4.59 11.63
N ASN A 138 17.34 4.60 10.68
CA ASN A 138 16.42 3.50 10.41
C ASN A 138 16.58 3.09 8.97
N GLY A 139 16.75 1.82 8.72
CA GLY A 139 16.79 1.25 7.39
C GLY A 139 15.97 -0.03 7.34
N LYS A 140 15.19 -0.21 6.29
CA LYS A 140 14.41 -1.42 6.02
C LYS A 140 14.54 -1.80 4.57
N LEU A 141 15.05 -3.01 4.32
CA LEU A 141 15.14 -3.65 3.02
C LEU A 141 14.05 -4.71 2.93
N MET A 142 13.35 -4.77 1.82
CA MET A 142 12.33 -5.77 1.53
C MET A 142 12.55 -6.33 0.13
N ASN A 143 12.43 -7.64 0.00
CA ASN A 143 12.27 -8.35 -1.25
C ASN A 143 10.90 -9.02 -1.20
N MET A 144 10.10 -8.85 -2.25
CA MET A 144 8.72 -9.35 -2.30
C MET A 144 8.49 -10.06 -3.63
N ASP A 145 8.11 -11.34 -3.56
CA ASP A 145 7.64 -12.10 -4.69
C ASP A 145 6.12 -12.22 -4.62
N ASN A 146 5.45 -11.80 -5.69
CA ASN A 146 4.01 -11.81 -5.79
C ASN A 146 3.55 -12.68 -6.93
N ARG A 147 2.49 -13.43 -6.71
CA ARG A 147 1.63 -13.99 -7.75
C ARG A 147 0.23 -13.40 -7.59
N PHE A 148 -0.23 -12.66 -8.60
CA PHE A 148 -1.52 -12.01 -8.59
C PHE A 148 -2.57 -12.91 -9.23
N ALA A 149 -3.61 -13.24 -8.45
CA ALA A 149 -4.78 -13.93 -9.01
C ALA A 149 -5.58 -12.96 -9.90
N ASN A 150 -6.18 -13.49 -10.94
CA ASN A 150 -7.08 -12.73 -11.79
C ASN A 150 -8.38 -12.39 -11.04
N GLN A 151 -8.56 -11.11 -10.70
CA GLN A 151 -9.71 -10.61 -9.93
C GLN A 151 -11.05 -10.75 -10.68
N ASP A 152 -11.03 -10.83 -12.02
CA ASP A 152 -12.24 -11.00 -12.84
C ASP A 152 -12.95 -12.32 -12.55
N ALA A 153 -12.22 -13.31 -12.03
CA ALA A 153 -12.79 -14.57 -11.58
C ALA A 153 -13.86 -14.42 -10.48
N ILE A 154 -13.74 -13.37 -9.63
CA ILE A 154 -14.71 -13.09 -8.54
C ILE A 154 -16.08 -12.72 -9.12
N GLY A 155 -16.10 -11.72 -9.98
CA GLY A 155 -17.32 -11.33 -10.68
C GLY A 155 -17.82 -12.39 -11.64
N GLY A 156 -16.89 -13.14 -12.24
CA GLY A 156 -17.18 -14.29 -13.08
C GLY A 156 -17.95 -15.37 -12.35
N ALA A 157 -17.48 -15.77 -11.17
CA ALA A 157 -18.11 -16.83 -10.36
C ALA A 157 -19.55 -16.50 -9.91
N VAL A 158 -19.88 -15.23 -9.76
CA VAL A 158 -21.24 -14.78 -9.42
C VAL A 158 -22.18 -14.84 -10.63
N ARG A 159 -21.65 -14.64 -11.85
CA ARG A 159 -22.44 -14.56 -13.09
C ARG A 159 -22.45 -15.83 -13.93
N MET A 160 -21.54 -16.77 -13.64
CA MET A 160 -21.43 -18.01 -14.42
C MET A 160 -22.62 -18.91 -14.17
N ASP A 161 -23.08 -19.59 -15.23
CA ASP A 161 -24.19 -20.54 -15.18
C ASP A 161 -23.86 -21.73 -14.26
N PRO A 162 -24.59 -21.93 -13.16
CA PRO A 162 -24.32 -22.99 -12.20
C PRO A 162 -24.68 -24.39 -12.73
N THR A 163 -25.35 -24.49 -13.90
CA THR A 163 -25.69 -25.79 -14.51
C THR A 163 -24.54 -26.38 -15.34
N GLN A 164 -23.47 -25.61 -15.56
CA GLN A 164 -22.34 -26.03 -16.38
C GLN A 164 -21.20 -26.60 -15.55
N PRO A 165 -20.42 -27.55 -16.10
CA PRO A 165 -19.24 -28.10 -15.41
C PRO A 165 -18.06 -27.11 -15.43
N VAL A 166 -17.13 -27.28 -14.49
CA VAL A 166 -15.85 -26.55 -14.49
C VAL A 166 -14.96 -27.02 -15.62
N TYR A 167 -14.86 -28.32 -15.81
CA TYR A 167 -13.95 -28.96 -16.75
C TYR A 167 -14.70 -29.66 -17.87
N ASP A 168 -14.13 -29.65 -19.07
CA ASP A 168 -14.58 -30.41 -20.22
C ASP A 168 -13.35 -30.94 -20.98
N ALA A 169 -13.23 -32.24 -21.13
CA ALA A 169 -12.13 -32.86 -21.85
C ALA A 169 -12.03 -32.46 -23.34
N ASN A 170 -13.16 -32.00 -23.90
CA ASN A 170 -13.21 -31.47 -25.27
C ASN A 170 -13.12 -29.94 -25.30
N GLY A 171 -13.03 -29.31 -24.13
CA GLY A 171 -12.90 -27.85 -24.01
C GLY A 171 -11.48 -27.38 -24.29
N LEU A 172 -11.30 -26.09 -24.54
CA LEU A 172 -9.99 -25.49 -24.66
C LEU A 172 -9.27 -25.53 -23.32
N ASN A 173 -8.04 -26.01 -23.35
CA ASN A 173 -7.21 -26.18 -22.17
C ASN A 173 -7.88 -26.99 -21.02
N GLY A 174 -8.87 -27.86 -21.37
CA GLY A 174 -9.56 -28.71 -20.42
C GLY A 174 -10.66 -28.05 -19.60
N TYR A 175 -11.02 -26.82 -19.86
CA TYR A 175 -12.10 -26.09 -19.22
C TYR A 175 -13.34 -26.03 -20.10
N TRP A 176 -14.50 -26.08 -19.44
CA TRP A 176 -15.76 -25.82 -20.11
C TRP A 176 -15.90 -24.31 -20.42
N TRP A 177 -16.47 -23.98 -21.60
CA TRP A 177 -16.66 -22.62 -22.03
C TRP A 177 -17.90 -22.49 -22.94
N TRP A 178 -18.42 -21.27 -23.07
CA TRP A 178 -19.54 -20.98 -23.96
C TRP A 178 -19.14 -21.01 -25.43
N ASN A 179 -19.92 -21.69 -26.26
CA ASN A 179 -19.75 -21.68 -27.72
C ASN A 179 -21.03 -21.30 -28.47
N TYR A 180 -20.88 -20.92 -29.72
CA TYR A 180 -21.99 -20.66 -30.61
C TYR A 180 -22.42 -21.99 -31.26
N GLY A 181 -23.57 -22.53 -30.83
CA GLY A 181 -24.17 -23.73 -31.41
C GLY A 181 -23.86 -25.02 -30.65
N LYS A 182 -24.41 -26.13 -31.21
CA LYS A 182 -24.21 -27.47 -30.65
C LYS A 182 -23.03 -28.12 -31.36
N GLY A 183 -22.16 -28.74 -30.63
CA GLY A 183 -21.05 -29.52 -31.19
C GLY A 183 -19.79 -29.45 -30.33
N THR A 184 -18.69 -29.94 -30.88
CA THR A 184 -17.38 -29.89 -30.25
C THR A 184 -16.94 -28.46 -30.05
N GLN A 185 -16.45 -28.14 -28.88
CA GLN A 185 -15.88 -26.83 -28.57
C GLN A 185 -14.63 -26.61 -29.42
N THR A 186 -14.72 -25.64 -30.32
CA THR A 186 -13.61 -25.27 -31.21
C THR A 186 -13.38 -23.77 -31.13
N ILE A 187 -12.20 -23.37 -31.58
CA ILE A 187 -11.81 -21.96 -31.71
C ILE A 187 -12.85 -21.14 -32.46
N ASP A 188 -13.37 -21.69 -33.57
CA ASP A 188 -14.27 -20.99 -34.49
C ASP A 188 -15.66 -20.74 -33.89
N ASN A 189 -16.04 -21.51 -32.86
CA ASN A 189 -17.36 -21.38 -32.23
C ASN A 189 -17.31 -20.84 -30.77
N CYS A 190 -16.16 -20.35 -30.30
CA CYS A 190 -16.05 -19.69 -29.01
C CYS A 190 -16.95 -18.45 -28.92
N ASN A 191 -17.78 -18.39 -27.88
CA ASN A 191 -18.58 -17.21 -27.61
C ASN A 191 -17.79 -16.20 -26.78
N THR A 192 -17.09 -15.29 -27.45
CA THR A 192 -16.27 -14.25 -26.82
C THR A 192 -17.07 -13.17 -26.10
N GLN A 193 -18.41 -13.18 -26.15
CA GLN A 193 -19.26 -12.25 -25.42
C GLN A 193 -19.84 -12.84 -24.13
N ALA A 194 -19.71 -14.14 -23.95
CA ALA A 194 -20.19 -14.82 -22.76
C ALA A 194 -19.21 -14.67 -21.58
N GLN A 195 -19.69 -15.00 -20.37
CA GLN A 195 -18.84 -15.04 -19.19
C GLN A 195 -17.79 -16.16 -19.33
N MET A 196 -16.52 -15.79 -19.22
CA MET A 196 -15.41 -16.76 -19.18
C MET A 196 -15.47 -17.63 -17.92
N ASN A 197 -14.98 -18.87 -18.06
CA ASN A 197 -14.86 -19.81 -16.94
C ASN A 197 -13.99 -19.21 -15.82
N PRO A 198 -14.53 -19.02 -14.59
CA PRO A 198 -13.80 -18.37 -13.51
C PRO A 198 -12.54 -19.11 -13.06
N VAL A 199 -12.53 -20.44 -13.15
CA VAL A 199 -11.37 -21.26 -12.79
C VAL A 199 -10.28 -21.18 -13.87
N ALA A 200 -10.69 -21.15 -15.14
CA ALA A 200 -9.77 -20.90 -16.25
C ALA A 200 -9.11 -19.52 -16.13
N LEU A 201 -9.88 -18.46 -15.79
CA LEU A 201 -9.34 -17.11 -15.56
C LEU A 201 -8.21 -17.09 -14.51
N LEU A 202 -8.29 -17.92 -13.47
CA LEU A 202 -7.27 -18.00 -12.44
C LEU A 202 -6.02 -18.77 -12.88
N ASN A 203 -6.18 -19.79 -13.72
CA ASN A 203 -5.10 -20.70 -14.06
C ASN A 203 -4.40 -20.33 -15.38
N ASP A 204 -5.14 -19.79 -16.33
CA ASP A 204 -4.62 -19.43 -17.66
C ASP A 204 -3.84 -18.12 -17.67
N LYS A 205 -4.03 -17.25 -16.67
CA LYS A 205 -3.24 -16.04 -16.48
C LYS A 205 -2.20 -16.23 -15.41
N LEU A 206 -0.95 -16.10 -15.77
CA LEU A 206 0.17 -16.09 -14.84
C LEU A 206 0.73 -14.67 -14.71
N ASP A 207 0.38 -13.99 -13.61
CA ASP A 207 0.83 -12.63 -13.30
C ASP A 207 1.75 -12.69 -12.08
N LYS A 208 3.03 -12.38 -12.28
CA LYS A 208 4.06 -12.43 -11.24
C LYS A 208 4.88 -11.16 -11.21
N SER A 209 5.30 -10.75 -10.02
CA SER A 209 6.29 -9.69 -9.87
C SER A 209 7.28 -9.96 -8.75
N ASN A 210 8.50 -9.48 -8.92
CA ASN A 210 9.46 -9.28 -7.84
C ASN A 210 9.60 -7.79 -7.56
N ALA A 211 9.42 -7.39 -6.32
CA ALA A 211 9.55 -6.00 -5.89
C ALA A 211 10.61 -5.87 -4.80
N LYS A 212 11.58 -5.00 -5.02
CA LYS A 212 12.62 -4.63 -4.04
C LYS A 212 12.31 -3.24 -3.52
N ARG A 213 12.33 -3.05 -2.20
CA ARG A 213 12.07 -1.76 -1.57
C ARG A 213 13.07 -1.46 -0.48
N PHE A 214 13.55 -0.25 -0.46
CA PHE A 214 14.33 0.31 0.62
C PHE A 214 13.61 1.51 1.22
N ILE A 215 13.39 1.47 2.53
CA ILE A 215 12.90 2.63 3.29
C ILE A 215 13.99 3.00 4.28
N GLY A 216 14.49 4.23 4.21
CA GLY A 216 15.53 4.74 5.07
C GLY A 216 15.16 6.10 5.65
N ASN A 217 15.58 6.31 6.90
CA ASN A 217 15.45 7.60 7.56
C ASN A 217 16.66 7.86 8.43
N ALA A 218 17.19 9.07 8.35
CA ALA A 218 18.27 9.57 9.21
C ALA A 218 17.80 10.88 9.85
N GLN A 219 17.71 10.90 11.18
CA GLN A 219 17.38 12.07 11.97
C GLN A 219 18.55 12.44 12.85
N LEU A 220 18.92 13.72 12.83
CA LEU A 220 19.93 14.31 13.71
C LEU A 220 19.27 15.41 14.51
N ASN A 221 19.45 15.37 15.81
CA ASN A 221 19.05 16.46 16.72
C ASN A 221 20.30 16.89 17.49
N TYR A 222 20.68 18.15 17.34
CA TYR A 222 21.85 18.71 17.99
C TYR A 222 21.45 19.90 18.89
N LYS A 223 21.62 19.73 20.20
CA LYS A 223 21.53 20.82 21.17
C LYS A 223 22.83 21.62 21.16
N VAL A 224 22.75 22.91 20.90
CA VAL A 224 23.93 23.76 20.75
C VAL A 224 24.65 23.91 22.08
N HIS A 225 25.93 23.51 22.12
CA HIS A 225 26.74 23.62 23.33
C HIS A 225 26.85 25.07 23.80
N GLY A 226 26.59 25.30 25.09
CA GLY A 226 26.59 26.62 25.71
C GLY A 226 25.35 27.49 25.39
N PHE A 227 24.44 26.98 24.53
CA PHE A 227 23.16 27.61 24.24
C PHE A 227 22.08 26.53 24.05
N GLU A 228 21.83 25.79 25.11
CA GLU A 228 21.06 24.52 25.09
C GLU A 228 19.56 24.71 24.89
N ASP A 229 19.08 25.96 25.01
CA ASP A 229 17.72 26.34 24.62
C ASP A 229 17.51 26.22 23.10
N LEU A 230 18.61 26.17 22.29
CA LEU A 230 18.56 26.04 20.82
C LEU A 230 18.92 24.61 20.38
N SER A 231 18.08 24.00 19.57
CA SER A 231 18.35 22.73 18.90
C SER A 231 18.23 22.86 17.38
N LEU A 232 19.14 22.18 16.68
CA LEU A 232 19.15 22.05 15.23
C LEU A 232 18.69 20.64 14.86
N ASN A 233 17.75 20.54 13.96
CA ASN A 233 17.15 19.25 13.55
C ASN A 233 17.32 19.07 12.06
N LEU A 234 17.85 17.90 11.67
CA LEU A 234 17.92 17.46 10.27
C LEU A 234 17.23 16.11 10.16
N ASN A 235 16.33 15.98 9.19
CA ASN A 235 15.64 14.75 8.86
C ASN A 235 15.81 14.45 7.37
N LEU A 236 16.35 13.29 7.05
CA LEU A 236 16.53 12.79 5.70
C LEU A 236 15.72 11.50 5.55
N GLY A 237 14.89 11.44 4.52
CA GLY A 237 14.06 10.28 4.22
C GLY A 237 14.24 9.81 2.78
N LEU A 238 14.25 8.50 2.59
CA LEU A 238 14.25 7.84 1.28
C LEU A 238 13.30 6.65 1.31
N ASP A 239 12.35 6.62 0.39
CA ASP A 239 11.56 5.45 0.06
C ASP A 239 11.77 5.15 -1.42
N TRP A 240 12.50 4.09 -1.71
CA TRP A 240 12.79 3.64 -3.05
C TRP A 240 12.24 2.23 -3.26
N SER A 241 11.55 2.03 -4.36
CA SER A 241 11.12 0.70 -4.78
C SER A 241 11.27 0.50 -6.29
N LYS A 242 11.61 -0.72 -6.65
CA LYS A 242 11.61 -1.20 -8.03
C LYS A 242 10.86 -2.52 -8.07
N SER A 243 9.88 -2.62 -8.97
CA SER A 243 9.12 -3.83 -9.23
C SER A 243 9.27 -4.19 -10.70
N ASP A 244 9.63 -5.42 -10.97
CA ASP A 244 9.67 -6.00 -12.32
C ASP A 244 8.69 -7.18 -12.33
N GLY A 245 7.90 -7.32 -13.39
CA GLY A 245 6.90 -8.38 -13.46
C GLY A 245 6.57 -8.80 -14.89
N THR A 246 5.89 -9.95 -14.97
CA THR A 246 5.40 -10.53 -16.22
C THR A 246 3.95 -10.94 -16.10
N VAL A 247 3.21 -10.80 -17.20
CA VAL A 247 1.88 -11.39 -17.34
C VAL A 247 1.88 -12.28 -18.56
N ASP A 248 1.63 -13.55 -18.36
CA ASP A 248 1.59 -14.57 -19.40
C ASP A 248 0.16 -15.12 -19.54
N VAL A 249 -0.34 -15.18 -20.76
CA VAL A 249 -1.55 -15.87 -21.15
C VAL A 249 -1.19 -16.84 -22.26
N ALA A 250 -1.33 -18.14 -22.00
CA ALA A 250 -0.94 -19.17 -22.96
C ALA A 250 -1.84 -19.18 -24.19
N PRO A 251 -1.31 -19.57 -25.37
CA PRO A 251 -2.12 -19.80 -26.57
C PRO A 251 -3.16 -20.90 -26.34
N GLY A 252 -4.31 -20.79 -27.01
CA GLY A 252 -5.36 -21.80 -26.95
C GLY A 252 -6.18 -21.80 -25.66
N THR A 253 -5.98 -20.84 -24.77
CA THR A 253 -6.80 -20.63 -23.57
C THR A 253 -8.01 -19.78 -23.89
N GLU A 254 -9.12 -19.90 -23.14
CA GLU A 254 -10.31 -19.07 -23.33
C GLU A 254 -9.97 -17.57 -23.31
N MET A 255 -9.13 -17.15 -22.39
CA MET A 255 -8.68 -15.76 -22.24
C MET A 255 -7.92 -15.26 -23.48
N SER A 256 -7.19 -16.15 -24.19
CA SER A 256 -6.46 -15.79 -25.39
C SER A 256 -7.37 -15.43 -26.56
N PHE A 257 -8.61 -15.94 -26.59
CA PHE A 257 -9.61 -15.61 -27.62
C PHE A 257 -10.34 -14.29 -27.34
N HIS A 258 -10.47 -13.92 -26.07
CA HIS A 258 -11.14 -12.67 -25.71
C HIS A 258 -10.24 -11.43 -25.86
N ASN A 259 -8.93 -11.59 -25.81
CA ASN A 259 -8.00 -10.48 -25.63
C ASN A 259 -7.00 -10.27 -26.79
N THR A 260 -7.10 -11.03 -27.89
CA THR A 260 -6.16 -10.92 -29.01
C THR A 260 -6.87 -10.84 -30.35
N GLN A 261 -6.34 -10.04 -31.29
CA GLN A 261 -6.85 -9.99 -32.67
C GLN A 261 -6.56 -11.28 -33.44
N GLU A 262 -5.44 -11.91 -33.19
CA GLU A 262 -5.21 -13.29 -33.60
C GLU A 262 -5.78 -14.18 -32.54
N SER A 263 -7.06 -14.55 -32.74
CA SER A 263 -7.84 -15.37 -31.82
C SER A 263 -7.04 -16.59 -31.36
N GLY A 264 -6.83 -16.71 -30.08
CA GLY A 264 -6.13 -17.85 -29.48
C GLY A 264 -4.60 -17.77 -29.43
N SER A 265 -3.97 -16.68 -29.84
CA SER A 265 -2.49 -16.58 -29.85
C SER A 265 -1.85 -16.42 -28.48
N GLY A 266 -2.61 -15.96 -27.47
CA GLY A 266 -2.07 -15.62 -26.16
C GLY A 266 -1.21 -14.34 -26.19
N TYR A 267 -0.56 -14.03 -25.07
CA TYR A 267 0.40 -12.92 -24.99
C TYR A 267 1.37 -13.06 -23.82
N HIS A 268 2.49 -12.37 -23.95
CA HIS A 268 3.46 -12.12 -22.88
C HIS A 268 3.60 -10.62 -22.67
N ASN A 269 3.54 -10.15 -21.41
CA ASN A 269 3.69 -8.76 -21.08
C ASN A 269 4.77 -8.59 -20.03
N ASN A 270 5.75 -7.72 -20.30
CA ASN A 270 6.72 -7.26 -19.32
C ASN A 270 6.30 -5.91 -18.76
N TYR A 271 6.34 -5.76 -17.45
CA TYR A 271 6.13 -4.46 -16.82
C TYR A 271 7.18 -4.19 -15.75
N SER A 272 7.49 -2.93 -15.57
CA SER A 272 8.32 -2.48 -14.45
C SER A 272 7.82 -1.16 -13.90
N GLN A 273 8.07 -0.95 -12.62
CA GLN A 273 7.77 0.30 -11.95
C GLN A 273 8.94 0.69 -11.04
N ILE A 274 9.33 1.95 -11.10
CA ILE A 274 10.28 2.55 -10.17
C ILE A 274 9.58 3.69 -9.46
N ARG A 275 9.59 3.68 -8.13
CA ARG A 275 9.13 4.77 -7.30
C ARG A 275 10.26 5.21 -6.37
N ARG A 276 10.42 6.53 -6.25
CA ARG A 276 11.42 7.14 -5.36
C ARG A 276 10.87 8.40 -4.75
N ASP A 277 10.67 8.38 -3.44
CA ASP A 277 10.23 9.51 -2.65
C ASP A 277 11.38 9.90 -1.71
N GLN A 278 11.83 11.16 -1.80
CA GLN A 278 12.95 11.70 -1.03
C GLN A 278 12.47 12.89 -0.21
N THR A 279 12.94 12.99 1.01
CA THR A 279 12.60 14.10 1.90
C THR A 279 13.87 14.61 2.58
N LEU A 280 14.04 15.92 2.61
CA LEU A 280 14.99 16.64 3.46
C LEU A 280 14.20 17.67 4.24
N GLU A 281 14.38 17.70 5.55
CA GLU A 281 13.78 18.67 6.43
C GLU A 281 14.85 19.15 7.41
N PHE A 282 15.04 20.46 7.49
CA PHE A 282 15.95 21.09 8.41
C PHE A 282 15.24 22.22 9.14
N TYR A 283 15.33 22.23 10.47
CA TYR A 283 14.79 23.33 11.27
C TYR A 283 15.59 23.58 12.53
N ALA A 284 15.62 24.85 12.92
CA ALA A 284 16.08 25.29 14.22
C ALA A 284 14.88 25.45 15.16
N GLN A 285 15.01 25.01 16.40
CA GLN A 285 13.99 25.12 17.43
C GLN A 285 14.60 25.74 18.70
N TYR A 286 13.95 26.76 19.22
CA TYR A 286 14.31 27.45 20.44
C TYR A 286 13.23 27.25 21.50
N ASP A 287 13.62 26.71 22.65
CA ASP A 287 12.75 26.42 23.80
C ASP A 287 13.23 27.21 25.02
N LYS A 288 12.37 28.06 25.59
CA LYS A 288 12.72 28.86 26.77
C LYS A 288 11.55 28.96 27.74
N THR A 289 11.84 28.73 29.02
CA THR A 289 10.90 29.01 30.11
C THR A 289 11.46 30.07 31.04
N LEU A 290 10.71 31.13 31.23
CA LEU A 290 11.03 32.30 32.09
C LEU A 290 9.89 32.50 33.08
N GLY A 291 10.01 31.89 34.27
CA GLY A 291 8.97 31.93 35.28
C GLY A 291 7.66 31.29 34.81
N LYS A 292 6.62 32.07 34.58
CA LYS A 292 5.31 31.59 34.08
C LYS A 292 5.17 31.61 32.57
N HIS A 293 6.20 32.06 31.85
CA HIS A 293 6.21 32.21 30.40
C HIS A 293 7.01 31.09 29.78
N THR A 294 6.42 30.32 28.87
CA THR A 294 7.11 29.31 28.07
C THR A 294 6.99 29.69 26.59
N PHE A 295 8.13 29.78 25.92
CA PHE A 295 8.26 30.05 24.50
C PHE A 295 8.83 28.81 23.80
N ASN A 296 8.22 28.41 22.70
CA ASN A 296 8.77 27.45 21.76
C ASN A 296 8.64 28.06 20.37
N ALA A 297 9.76 28.33 19.73
CA ALA A 297 9.80 28.89 18.38
C ALA A 297 10.58 27.96 17.47
N MET A 298 10.11 27.76 16.24
CA MET A 298 10.84 27.00 15.23
C MET A 298 10.73 27.68 13.87
N ALA A 299 11.81 27.56 13.09
CA ALA A 299 11.83 27.95 11.69
C ALA A 299 12.64 26.94 10.88
N GLY A 300 12.19 26.64 9.68
CA GLY A 300 12.82 25.59 8.91
C GLY A 300 12.48 25.61 7.43
N TYR A 301 13.09 24.64 6.78
CA TYR A 301 13.01 24.35 5.36
C TYR A 301 12.71 22.87 5.16
N SER A 302 11.85 22.56 4.19
CA SER A 302 11.56 21.21 3.76
C SER A 302 11.66 21.12 2.25
N TRP A 303 12.27 20.06 1.76
CA TRP A 303 12.34 19.70 0.35
C TRP A 303 11.88 18.25 0.18
N GLN A 304 11.00 18.03 -0.78
CA GLN A 304 10.51 16.70 -1.14
C GLN A 304 10.58 16.53 -2.66
N HIS A 305 10.97 15.33 -3.06
CA HIS A 305 11.05 14.94 -4.46
C HIS A 305 10.32 13.61 -4.64
N PHE A 306 9.36 13.60 -5.55
CA PHE A 306 8.55 12.43 -5.89
C PHE A 306 8.81 12.05 -7.34
N TYR A 307 9.20 10.81 -7.54
CA TYR A 307 9.46 10.23 -8.84
C TYR A 307 8.74 8.90 -8.98
N ASN A 308 7.96 8.74 -10.05
CA ASN A 308 7.33 7.49 -10.42
C ASN A 308 7.50 7.28 -11.92
N SER A 309 7.99 6.10 -12.29
CA SER A 309 8.13 5.68 -13.69
C SER A 309 7.57 4.27 -13.82
N SER A 310 6.76 4.04 -14.84
CA SER A 310 6.28 2.73 -15.21
C SER A 310 6.58 2.45 -16.68
N PHE A 311 6.88 1.19 -16.94
CA PHE A 311 7.11 0.65 -18.28
C PHE A 311 6.21 -0.56 -18.47
N ASN A 312 5.62 -0.71 -19.63
CA ASN A 312 4.79 -1.84 -19.98
C ASN A 312 5.00 -2.16 -21.47
N GLU A 313 5.29 -3.40 -21.79
CA GLU A 313 5.52 -3.87 -23.14
C GLU A 313 4.93 -5.27 -23.32
N LYS A 314 3.99 -5.38 -24.26
CA LYS A 314 3.36 -6.64 -24.63
C LYS A 314 4.02 -7.25 -25.84
N TYR A 315 4.21 -8.55 -25.78
CA TYR A 315 4.67 -9.40 -26.85
C TYR A 315 3.58 -10.41 -27.21
N LYS A 316 3.62 -10.96 -28.43
CA LYS A 316 2.88 -12.16 -28.77
C LYS A 316 3.42 -13.33 -27.95
N ALA A 317 2.66 -14.40 -27.80
CA ALA A 317 3.10 -15.56 -27.03
C ALA A 317 4.34 -16.26 -27.62
N ASP A 318 4.62 -16.07 -28.90
CA ASP A 318 5.84 -16.53 -29.57
C ASP A 318 7.08 -15.65 -29.31
N GLY A 319 6.91 -14.58 -28.50
CA GLY A 319 7.99 -13.64 -28.15
C GLY A 319 8.22 -12.53 -29.18
N THR A 320 7.42 -12.45 -30.25
CA THR A 320 7.53 -11.35 -31.21
C THR A 320 6.79 -10.10 -30.76
N LEU A 321 7.28 -8.93 -31.16
CA LEU A 321 6.58 -7.67 -30.91
C LEU A 321 5.30 -7.59 -31.77
N PRO A 322 4.23 -7.00 -31.20
CA PRO A 322 3.01 -6.77 -31.97
C PRO A 322 3.26 -5.81 -33.13
N THR A 323 2.56 -6.05 -34.23
CA THR A 323 2.55 -5.16 -35.40
C THR A 323 1.52 -4.03 -35.18
N ALA A 324 1.55 -3.01 -36.05
CA ALA A 324 0.60 -1.90 -36.01
C ALA A 324 -0.87 -2.34 -36.17
N SER A 325 -1.11 -3.53 -36.71
CA SER A 325 -2.45 -4.14 -36.83
C SER A 325 -2.92 -4.86 -35.57
N ASP A 326 -2.04 -5.12 -34.62
CA ASP A 326 -2.36 -5.79 -33.36
C ASP A 326 -2.90 -4.79 -32.33
N TYR A 327 -4.14 -4.37 -32.50
CA TYR A 327 -4.79 -3.31 -31.72
C TYR A 327 -4.72 -3.52 -30.20
N TYR A 328 -4.75 -4.75 -29.72
CA TYR A 328 -4.72 -5.08 -28.28
C TYR A 328 -3.31 -5.25 -27.70
N LEU A 329 -2.30 -5.34 -28.56
CA LEU A 329 -0.92 -5.42 -28.19
C LEU A 329 -0.27 -4.07 -28.48
N SER A 330 -0.39 -3.13 -27.57
CA SER A 330 0.18 -1.79 -27.74
C SER A 330 1.71 -1.83 -27.69
N SER A 331 2.34 -0.97 -28.48
CA SER A 331 3.77 -0.65 -28.38
C SER A 331 4.21 -0.40 -26.94
N PRO A 332 5.52 -0.45 -26.65
CA PRO A 332 6.02 -0.11 -25.31
C PRO A 332 5.43 1.20 -24.84
N ASN A 333 4.83 1.17 -23.65
CA ASN A 333 4.27 2.36 -23.02
C ASN A 333 5.10 2.70 -21.78
N THR A 334 5.69 3.90 -21.80
CA THR A 334 6.43 4.45 -20.66
C THR A 334 5.69 5.64 -20.12
N PHE A 335 5.37 5.59 -18.85
CA PHE A 335 4.76 6.70 -18.12
C PHE A 335 5.73 7.16 -17.04
N ARG A 336 5.90 8.49 -16.92
CA ARG A 336 6.76 9.09 -15.90
C ARG A 336 6.09 10.31 -15.30
N THR A 337 6.09 10.37 -13.99
CA THR A 337 5.73 11.57 -13.23
C THR A 337 6.87 11.94 -12.29
N GLU A 338 7.16 13.24 -12.21
CA GLU A 338 8.18 13.78 -11.34
C GLU A 338 7.76 15.16 -10.87
N TYR A 339 7.82 15.40 -9.57
CA TYR A 339 7.53 16.71 -9.02
C TYR A 339 8.29 16.96 -7.72
N PHE A 340 8.46 18.24 -7.41
CA PHE A 340 9.14 18.73 -6.24
C PHE A 340 8.19 19.57 -5.40
N LEU A 341 8.38 19.52 -4.10
CA LEU A 341 7.74 20.36 -3.12
C LEU A 341 8.81 20.98 -2.24
N VAL A 342 8.79 22.30 -2.13
CA VAL A 342 9.72 23.09 -1.30
C VAL A 342 8.91 23.93 -0.35
N SER A 343 9.27 23.96 0.92
CA SER A 343 8.53 24.68 1.92
C SER A 343 9.45 25.43 2.88
N PHE A 344 9.09 26.67 3.17
CA PHE A 344 9.63 27.43 4.30
C PHE A 344 8.55 27.52 5.37
N PHE A 345 8.90 27.28 6.61
CA PHE A 345 7.91 27.29 7.68
C PHE A 345 8.45 27.86 8.97
N GLY A 346 7.55 28.47 9.73
CA GLY A 346 7.82 28.93 11.07
C GLY A 346 6.61 28.70 11.99
N ARG A 347 6.88 28.45 13.25
CA ARG A 347 5.87 28.29 14.29
C ARG A 347 6.35 28.92 15.58
N VAL A 348 5.45 29.61 16.25
CA VAL A 348 5.66 30.12 17.62
C VAL A 348 4.54 29.60 18.49
N ASN A 349 4.91 28.95 19.60
CA ASN A 349 4.01 28.61 20.68
C ASN A 349 4.39 29.44 21.90
N TYR A 350 3.42 30.08 22.49
CA TYR A 350 3.56 30.82 23.74
C TYR A 350 2.58 30.29 24.77
N SER A 351 3.09 29.91 25.94
CA SER A 351 2.25 29.53 27.05
C SER A 351 2.47 30.44 28.24
N PHE A 352 1.37 30.86 28.87
CA PHE A 352 1.39 31.64 30.11
C PHE A 352 0.75 30.85 31.24
N ASN A 353 1.54 30.53 32.26
CA ASN A 353 1.13 29.84 33.49
C ASN A 353 0.32 28.55 33.22
N ASP A 354 0.59 27.85 32.09
CA ASP A 354 -0.15 26.70 31.59
C ASP A 354 -1.68 26.92 31.45
N ARG A 355 -2.14 28.16 31.46
CA ARG A 355 -3.56 28.52 31.30
C ARG A 355 -3.86 28.99 29.90
N LEU A 356 -3.09 29.94 29.42
CA LEU A 356 -3.18 30.47 28.06
C LEU A 356 -2.12 29.82 27.17
N LEU A 357 -2.52 29.26 26.04
CA LEU A 357 -1.63 28.81 24.97
C LEU A 357 -2.02 29.54 23.69
N VAL A 358 -1.04 30.17 23.04
CA VAL A 358 -1.18 30.79 21.72
C VAL A 358 -0.20 30.11 20.77
N THR A 359 -0.68 29.66 19.62
CA THR A 359 0.13 29.08 18.53
C THR A 359 -0.09 29.92 17.29
N ALA A 360 0.98 30.36 16.66
CA ALA A 360 0.96 30.96 15.33
C ALA A 360 1.88 30.17 14.41
N THR A 361 1.41 29.89 13.19
CA THR A 361 2.21 29.22 12.17
C THR A 361 2.13 29.98 10.86
N LEU A 362 3.24 29.97 10.13
CA LEU A 362 3.32 30.46 8.76
C LEU A 362 4.06 29.44 7.92
N ARG A 363 3.49 29.08 6.79
CA ARG A 363 4.11 28.15 5.85
C ARG A 363 3.94 28.66 4.43
N ASP A 364 5.03 28.64 3.67
CA ASP A 364 5.05 29.02 2.26
C ASP A 364 5.50 27.80 1.46
N ASP A 365 4.60 27.24 0.67
CA ASP A 365 4.80 25.99 -0.09
C ASP A 365 4.91 26.28 -1.58
N GLY A 366 6.03 25.87 -2.17
CA GLY A 366 6.28 25.89 -3.60
C GLY A 366 6.19 24.49 -4.20
N THR A 367 5.40 24.32 -5.27
CA THR A 367 5.26 23.05 -5.98
C THR A 367 5.56 23.16 -7.47
N SER A 368 6.24 22.18 -8.04
CA SER A 368 6.50 22.12 -9.47
C SER A 368 5.29 21.65 -10.29
N ARG A 369 4.18 21.22 -9.66
CA ARG A 369 2.96 20.77 -10.33
C ARG A 369 2.21 21.86 -11.09
N PHE A 370 2.37 23.12 -10.66
CA PHE A 370 1.73 24.26 -11.29
C PHE A 370 2.69 24.99 -12.23
N ALA A 371 2.23 25.30 -13.43
CA ALA A 371 2.98 26.10 -14.39
C ALA A 371 3.14 27.56 -13.90
N ASN A 372 2.04 28.12 -13.37
CA ASN A 372 1.96 29.49 -12.81
C ASN A 372 1.59 29.41 -11.34
N ASN A 373 1.91 30.46 -10.57
CA ASN A 373 1.57 30.57 -9.15
C ASN A 373 2.02 29.37 -8.32
N LYS A 374 3.31 29.04 -8.43
CA LYS A 374 3.90 27.85 -7.80
C LYS A 374 3.92 27.92 -6.28
N TRP A 375 3.80 29.11 -5.69
CA TRP A 375 3.90 29.34 -4.26
C TRP A 375 2.54 29.66 -3.64
N GLY A 376 2.31 29.17 -2.43
CA GLY A 376 1.11 29.39 -1.66
C GLY A 376 1.44 29.60 -0.18
N LEU A 377 0.97 30.72 0.38
CA LEU A 377 1.18 31.10 1.78
C LEU A 377 0.02 30.60 2.65
N PHE A 378 0.32 29.90 3.73
CA PHE A 378 -0.63 29.24 4.62
C PHE A 378 -0.43 29.70 6.07
N PRO A 379 -1.03 30.83 6.48
CA PRO A 379 -1.02 31.28 7.87
C PRO A 379 -2.04 30.52 8.73
N SER A 380 -1.72 30.31 10.01
CA SER A 380 -2.70 29.85 11.00
C SER A 380 -2.44 30.42 12.38
N VAL A 381 -3.50 30.59 13.17
CA VAL A 381 -3.46 31.01 14.56
C VAL A 381 -4.43 30.18 15.39
N ALA A 382 -3.98 29.75 16.56
CA ALA A 382 -4.82 29.07 17.52
C ALA A 382 -4.59 29.61 18.93
N VAL A 383 -5.68 29.75 19.67
CA VAL A 383 -5.66 30.19 21.08
C VAL A 383 -6.42 29.15 21.90
N SER A 384 -5.85 28.79 23.03
CA SER A 384 -6.46 27.87 23.98
C SER A 384 -6.37 28.41 25.38
N TYR A 385 -7.48 28.44 26.11
CA TYR A 385 -7.53 28.85 27.51
C TYR A 385 -8.08 27.71 28.40
N ASN A 386 -7.35 27.39 29.44
CA ASN A 386 -7.70 26.35 30.40
C ASN A 386 -8.37 26.94 31.63
N PHE A 387 -9.68 27.10 31.59
CA PHE A 387 -10.51 27.56 32.70
C PHE A 387 -10.50 26.63 33.90
N GLY A 388 -10.22 25.32 33.68
CA GLY A 388 -10.12 24.35 34.78
C GLY A 388 -9.01 24.66 35.80
N LYS A 389 -8.04 25.52 35.44
CA LYS A 389 -7.00 26.01 36.35
C LYS A 389 -7.37 27.31 37.08
N GLU A 390 -8.54 27.87 36.82
CA GLU A 390 -9.05 29.04 37.54
C GLU A 390 -9.67 28.59 38.87
N ARG A 391 -9.43 29.34 39.93
CA ARG A 391 -9.88 28.99 41.30
C ARG A 391 -11.38 28.73 41.37
N PHE A 392 -12.19 29.56 40.69
CA PHE A 392 -13.66 29.40 40.72
C PHE A 392 -14.16 28.11 40.03
N ILE A 393 -13.37 27.47 39.15
CA ILE A 393 -13.67 26.17 38.56
C ILE A 393 -13.02 25.06 39.40
N ALA A 394 -11.71 25.21 39.71
CA ALA A 394 -10.95 24.21 40.47
C ALA A 394 -11.60 23.91 41.83
N ASP A 395 -12.09 24.94 42.51
CA ASP A 395 -12.71 24.83 43.84
C ASP A 395 -14.18 24.37 43.79
N SER A 396 -14.79 24.31 42.60
CA SER A 396 -16.20 23.91 42.43
C SER A 396 -16.49 22.45 42.78
N GLY A 397 -15.49 21.57 42.69
CA GLY A 397 -15.62 20.12 42.87
C GLY A 397 -16.51 19.39 41.85
N VAL A 398 -17.12 20.13 40.90
CA VAL A 398 -18.08 19.60 39.92
C VAL A 398 -17.46 19.44 38.55
N VAL A 399 -16.59 20.38 38.14
CA VAL A 399 -15.95 20.40 36.80
C VAL A 399 -14.48 20.06 36.95
N SER A 400 -14.07 18.89 36.45
CA SER A 400 -12.67 18.42 36.49
C SER A 400 -11.79 19.05 35.44
N ALA A 401 -12.34 19.46 34.27
CA ALA A 401 -11.61 20.11 33.21
C ALA A 401 -12.53 21.00 32.35
N LEU A 402 -12.12 22.22 32.10
CA LEU A 402 -12.80 23.14 31.18
C LEU A 402 -11.75 23.88 30.34
N LYS A 403 -11.75 23.63 29.04
CA LYS A 403 -10.80 24.23 28.11
C LYS A 403 -11.51 24.76 26.85
N LEU A 404 -11.33 26.04 26.56
CA LEU A 404 -11.78 26.67 25.32
C LEU A 404 -10.64 26.66 24.31
N ARG A 405 -10.94 26.35 23.05
CA ARG A 405 -10.00 26.41 21.92
C ARG A 405 -10.66 27.12 20.75
N LEU A 406 -9.96 28.07 20.17
CA LEU A 406 -10.33 28.78 18.96
C LEU A 406 -9.16 28.69 17.98
N SER A 407 -9.44 28.39 16.74
CA SER A 407 -8.39 28.33 15.71
C SER A 407 -8.92 28.83 14.37
N TRP A 408 -8.03 29.46 13.63
CA TRP A 408 -8.23 29.87 12.25
C TRP A 408 -6.99 29.50 11.46
N GLY A 409 -7.17 29.08 10.20
CA GLY A 409 -6.07 28.79 9.32
C GLY A 409 -6.50 28.67 7.87
N GLN A 410 -5.56 28.93 6.98
CA GLN A 410 -5.70 28.72 5.54
C GLN A 410 -4.93 27.47 5.16
N THR A 411 -5.55 26.61 4.34
CA THR A 411 -4.95 25.39 3.79
C THR A 411 -5.05 25.40 2.27
N GLY A 412 -4.12 24.74 1.61
CA GLY A 412 -4.12 24.54 0.16
C GLY A 412 -4.22 23.08 -0.22
N GLN A 413 -4.64 22.82 -1.45
CA GLN A 413 -4.65 21.51 -2.06
C GLN A 413 -3.92 21.58 -3.40
N GLN A 414 -2.97 20.67 -3.62
CA GLN A 414 -2.20 20.58 -4.87
C GLN A 414 -2.55 19.38 -5.71
N ASP A 415 -3.26 18.38 -5.16
CA ASP A 415 -3.72 17.22 -5.90
C ASP A 415 -4.99 17.58 -6.67
N LEU A 416 -4.80 17.88 -7.94
CA LEU A 416 -5.91 17.96 -8.89
C LEU A 416 -6.17 16.51 -9.37
N GLN A 417 -7.33 15.97 -9.02
CA GLN A 417 -7.80 14.75 -9.67
C GLN A 417 -8.01 15.08 -11.16
N SER A 418 -7.17 14.53 -12.01
CA SER A 418 -7.35 14.57 -13.47
C SER A 418 -8.28 13.46 -13.91
#